data_3796fa8905ad29727b1b03c55feeeddb
#
_entry.id   3796fa8905ad29727b1b03c55feeeddb
#
_cell.length_a   1.000
_cell.length_b   1.000
_cell.length_c   1.000
_cell.angle_alpha   90.00
_cell.angle_beta   90.00
_cell.angle_gamma   90.00
#
_symmetry.space_group_name_H-M   'P 1'
#
loop_
_entity.id
_entity.type
_entity.pdbx_description
1 polymer ?
#
loop_
_entity_poly.entity_id
_entity_poly.type
_entity_poly.pdbx_seq_one_letter_code
_entity_poly.pdbx_strand_id
1 'polypeptide(L)'
;MKKMELLAPAGNPEKLKLAFLYGADAAYLGGTSFSLRAFSDNFTPEQIKEAVEYAHSLGKKIYVTVNIFPSDEDFQYLPDYLRYLESIDVDAVLIADPGIFRLCREVAPNLSIHVSTQANTTNWSAVRFWKECGAERVVLAREVPLRDVKDIYEKTHMELEGFVHGAMCISYSGRCLLSNYFTQDRDSNHGECVQCCRFKYSLVEEKRPGEYFPVMEDERGTYIMNSKDMCLIGHFQA
;
A
#
# COMPACT_ATOMS: atom_id res chain seq x y z
N MET A 1 14.72 -22.31 8.51
CA MET A 1 14.10 -21.26 7.67
C MET A 1 13.96 -20.00 8.53
N LYS A 2 14.27 -18.83 8.01
CA LYS A 2 14.00 -17.56 8.72
C LYS A 2 12.49 -17.43 8.87
N LYS A 3 11.99 -17.12 10.07
CA LYS A 3 10.56 -16.88 10.29
C LYS A 3 10.11 -15.75 9.38
N MET A 4 9.00 -15.94 8.65
CA MET A 4 8.37 -14.91 7.84
C MET A 4 7.80 -13.82 8.75
N GLU A 5 7.99 -12.56 8.43
CA GLU A 5 7.41 -11.43 9.15
C GLU A 5 5.92 -11.31 8.79
N LEU A 6 5.08 -11.30 9.81
CA LEU A 6 3.65 -11.04 9.65
C LEU A 6 3.40 -9.53 9.80
N LEU A 7 3.08 -8.89 8.69
CA LEU A 7 2.76 -7.47 8.63
C LEU A 7 1.24 -7.25 8.61
N ALA A 8 0.74 -6.40 9.50
CA ALA A 8 -0.68 -6.06 9.59
C ALA A 8 -0.95 -4.56 9.34
N PRO A 9 -2.11 -4.20 8.76
CA PRO A 9 -2.53 -2.80 8.67
C PRO A 9 -2.99 -2.28 10.02
N ALA A 10 -2.66 -1.02 10.34
CA ALA A 10 -3.21 -0.31 11.49
C ALA A 10 -3.80 1.03 11.04
N GLY A 11 -5.13 1.16 11.05
CA GLY A 11 -5.81 2.40 10.66
C GLY A 11 -5.93 3.40 11.82
N ASN A 12 -5.77 2.94 13.07
CA ASN A 12 -5.78 3.79 14.27
C ASN A 12 -5.06 3.08 15.43
N PRO A 13 -4.79 3.76 16.56
CA PRO A 13 -4.06 3.20 17.69
C PRO A 13 -4.70 1.95 18.32
N GLU A 14 -6.02 1.82 18.30
CA GLU A 14 -6.71 0.64 18.81
C GLU A 14 -6.45 -0.57 17.90
N LYS A 15 -6.59 -0.40 16.59
CA LYS A 15 -6.29 -1.46 15.59
C LYS A 15 -4.83 -1.88 15.64
N LEU A 16 -3.90 -0.95 15.91
CA LEU A 16 -2.49 -1.26 16.12
C LEU A 16 -2.28 -2.23 17.31
N LYS A 17 -2.88 -1.92 18.45
CA LYS A 17 -2.80 -2.78 19.64
C LYS A 17 -3.38 -4.17 19.37
N LEU A 18 -4.52 -4.23 18.68
CA LEU A 18 -5.14 -5.49 18.29
C LEU A 18 -4.24 -6.29 17.32
N ALA A 19 -3.63 -5.65 16.32
CA ALA A 19 -2.72 -6.31 15.39
C ALA A 19 -1.58 -7.02 16.12
N PHE A 20 -0.93 -6.34 17.07
CA PHE A 20 0.15 -6.94 17.87
C PHE A 20 -0.35 -8.00 18.85
N LEU A 21 -1.52 -7.81 19.46
CA LEU A 21 -2.15 -8.81 20.32
C LEU A 21 -2.42 -10.13 19.57
N TYR A 22 -2.84 -10.04 18.30
CA TYR A 22 -3.09 -11.19 17.43
C TYR A 22 -1.84 -11.72 16.71
N GLY A 23 -0.66 -11.22 17.06
CA GLY A 23 0.62 -11.85 16.69
C GLY A 23 1.34 -11.22 15.50
N ALA A 24 0.94 -10.04 15.03
CA ALA A 24 1.71 -9.32 14.02
C ALA A 24 3.14 -9.04 14.54
N ASP A 25 4.12 -9.18 13.67
CA ASP A 25 5.53 -8.86 13.93
C ASP A 25 5.83 -7.39 13.61
N ALA A 26 5.09 -6.81 12.66
CA ALA A 26 5.15 -5.42 12.27
C ALA A 26 3.76 -4.87 11.93
N ALA A 27 3.59 -3.57 11.97
CA ALA A 27 2.39 -2.91 11.48
C ALA A 27 2.73 -1.77 10.52
N TYR A 28 1.90 -1.59 9.47
CA TYR A 28 1.99 -0.41 8.64
C TYR A 28 0.81 0.52 8.91
N LEU A 29 1.08 1.81 8.92
CA LEU A 29 0.11 2.86 9.19
C LEU A 29 0.31 4.05 8.27
N GLY A 30 -0.71 4.90 8.16
CA GLY A 30 -0.66 6.16 7.43
C GLY A 30 -0.71 7.35 8.37
N GLY A 31 0.09 8.35 8.07
CA GLY A 31 -0.08 9.67 8.65
C GLY A 31 -1.26 10.43 8.03
N THR A 32 -1.65 11.54 8.64
CA THR A 32 -2.65 12.47 8.11
C THR A 32 -2.23 13.12 6.79
N SER A 33 -0.94 13.03 6.43
CA SER A 33 -0.35 13.56 5.21
C SER A 33 0.39 12.47 4.44
N PHE A 34 0.45 12.60 3.12
CA PHE A 34 1.25 11.79 2.20
C PHE A 34 0.94 10.29 2.14
N SER A 35 -0.23 9.87 2.66
CA SER A 35 -0.70 8.49 2.61
C SER A 35 -1.89 8.33 1.67
N LEU A 36 -1.94 7.24 0.89
CA LEU A 36 -3.08 6.89 0.02
C LEU A 36 -4.37 6.52 0.79
N ARG A 37 -4.45 6.79 2.08
CA ARG A 37 -5.63 6.58 2.91
C ARG A 37 -6.03 7.82 3.69
N ALA A 38 -5.87 9.01 3.09
CA ALA A 38 -6.12 10.31 3.75
C ALA A 38 -7.49 10.44 4.41
N PHE A 39 -8.52 9.76 3.91
CA PHE A 39 -9.89 9.77 4.46
C PHE A 39 -10.24 8.59 5.38
N SER A 40 -9.31 7.72 5.70
CA SER A 40 -9.49 6.76 6.80
C SER A 40 -8.99 7.35 8.11
N ASP A 41 -9.35 6.72 9.23
CA ASP A 41 -8.67 6.99 10.49
C ASP A 41 -7.16 6.91 10.24
N ASN A 42 -6.43 8.00 10.44
CA ASN A 42 -4.98 8.10 10.24
C ASN A 42 -4.34 8.58 11.54
N PHE A 43 -3.03 8.41 11.64
CA PHE A 43 -2.26 8.81 12.81
C PHE A 43 -1.79 10.25 12.68
N THR A 44 -1.98 11.07 13.72
CA THR A 44 -1.28 12.35 13.84
C THR A 44 0.23 12.10 14.02
N PRO A 45 1.09 13.11 13.80
CA PRO A 45 2.51 12.96 14.07
C PRO A 45 2.81 12.45 15.49
N GLU A 46 2.13 12.97 16.49
CA GLU A 46 2.27 12.55 17.89
C GLU A 46 1.86 11.08 18.06
N GLN A 47 0.75 10.68 17.45
CA GLN A 47 0.29 9.29 17.48
C GLN A 47 1.23 8.33 16.75
N ILE A 48 1.92 8.77 15.67
CA ILE A 48 2.96 7.96 15.02
C ILE A 48 4.11 7.72 15.99
N LYS A 49 4.58 8.76 16.70
CA LYS A 49 5.62 8.64 17.72
C LYS A 49 5.22 7.66 18.81
N GLU A 50 4.02 7.82 19.38
CA GLU A 50 3.49 6.90 20.41
C GLU A 50 3.38 5.45 19.88
N ALA A 51 3.01 5.27 18.60
CA ALA A 51 2.93 3.97 17.97
C ALA A 51 4.31 3.31 17.85
N VAL A 52 5.33 4.06 17.47
CA VAL A 52 6.73 3.59 17.39
C VAL A 52 7.24 3.18 18.79
N GLU A 53 7.09 4.05 19.78
CA GLU A 53 7.51 3.77 21.16
C GLU A 53 6.81 2.51 21.72
N TYR A 54 5.49 2.38 21.48
CA TYR A 54 4.73 1.20 21.87
C TYR A 54 5.20 -0.07 21.17
N ALA A 55 5.38 -0.03 19.85
CA ALA A 55 5.85 -1.18 19.08
C ALA A 55 7.24 -1.63 19.53
N HIS A 56 8.18 -0.69 19.69
CA HIS A 56 9.54 -0.98 20.12
C HIS A 56 9.58 -1.56 21.54
N SER A 57 8.70 -1.13 22.44
CA SER A 57 8.57 -1.71 23.78
C SER A 57 8.19 -3.20 23.76
N LEU A 58 7.55 -3.66 22.67
CA LEU A 58 7.17 -5.05 22.41
C LEU A 58 8.15 -5.80 21.50
N GLY A 59 9.25 -5.17 21.07
CA GLY A 59 10.17 -5.71 20.08
C GLY A 59 9.53 -5.87 18.69
N LYS A 60 8.55 -5.02 18.36
CA LYS A 60 7.81 -4.98 17.09
C LYS A 60 8.23 -3.77 16.27
N LYS A 61 7.77 -3.72 15.00
CA LYS A 61 8.15 -2.68 14.05
C LYS A 61 6.96 -1.87 13.54
N ILE A 62 7.24 -0.62 13.17
CA ILE A 62 6.29 0.29 12.52
C ILE A 62 6.82 0.74 11.17
N TYR A 63 5.99 0.60 10.15
CA TYR A 63 6.24 1.12 8.81
C TYR A 63 5.22 2.20 8.47
N VAL A 64 5.69 3.36 7.99
CA VAL A 64 4.82 4.49 7.67
C VAL A 64 4.68 4.64 6.16
N THR A 65 3.43 4.77 5.69
CA THR A 65 3.17 4.97 4.26
C THR A 65 3.40 6.43 3.86
N VAL A 66 4.26 6.63 2.85
CA VAL A 66 4.52 7.91 2.16
C VAL A 66 4.39 7.62 0.66
N ASN A 67 3.22 7.17 0.26
CA ASN A 67 3.02 6.48 -1.02
C ASN A 67 1.98 7.15 -1.93
N ILE A 68 1.69 8.43 -1.74
CA ILE A 68 0.92 9.24 -2.68
C ILE A 68 1.65 9.40 -4.02
N PHE A 69 0.94 9.86 -5.02
CA PHE A 69 1.52 10.43 -6.24
C PHE A 69 1.64 11.94 -6.05
N PRO A 70 2.84 12.44 -5.69
CA PRO A 70 3.01 13.82 -5.27
C PRO A 70 2.88 14.80 -6.43
N SER A 71 2.35 15.99 -6.12
CA SER A 71 2.50 17.18 -6.93
C SER A 71 3.79 17.93 -6.57
N ASP A 72 4.19 18.92 -7.37
CA ASP A 72 5.35 19.77 -7.04
C ASP A 72 5.15 20.54 -5.71
N GLU A 73 3.91 20.82 -5.33
CA GLU A 73 3.57 21.49 -4.08
C GLU A 73 3.89 20.61 -2.86
N ASP A 74 3.66 19.32 -2.95
CA ASP A 74 3.92 18.36 -1.86
C ASP A 74 5.41 18.35 -1.47
N PHE A 75 6.31 18.59 -2.44
CA PHE A 75 7.76 18.63 -2.19
C PHE A 75 8.21 19.80 -1.29
N GLN A 76 7.36 20.78 -1.02
CA GLN A 76 7.65 21.84 -0.05
C GLN A 76 7.59 21.31 1.39
N TYR A 77 6.78 20.30 1.68
CA TYR A 77 6.52 19.78 3.02
C TYR A 77 7.15 18.39 3.27
N LEU A 78 7.34 17.61 2.24
CA LEU A 78 7.91 16.27 2.31
C LEU A 78 9.28 16.20 3.03
N PRO A 79 10.23 17.13 2.83
CA PRO A 79 11.54 17.06 3.49
C PRO A 79 11.44 17.06 5.01
N ASP A 80 10.61 17.92 5.57
CA ASP A 80 10.45 18.04 7.03
C ASP A 80 9.70 16.84 7.60
N TYR A 81 8.74 16.32 6.87
CA TYR A 81 8.02 15.12 7.25
C TYR A 81 8.95 13.89 7.28
N LEU A 82 9.80 13.69 6.26
CA LEU A 82 10.75 12.58 6.21
C LEU A 82 11.79 12.66 7.34
N ARG A 83 12.33 13.85 7.60
CA ARG A 83 13.24 14.08 8.73
C ARG A 83 12.56 13.80 10.08
N TYR A 84 11.29 14.20 10.20
CA TYR A 84 10.50 13.88 11.39
C TYR A 84 10.39 12.37 11.59
N LEU A 85 10.00 11.61 10.56
CA LEU A 85 9.90 10.15 10.66
C LEU A 85 11.23 9.49 11.04
N GLU A 86 12.35 9.95 10.48
CA GLU A 86 13.68 9.49 10.87
C GLU A 86 13.97 9.81 12.35
N SER A 87 13.62 11.03 12.81
CA SER A 87 13.93 11.49 14.17
C SER A 87 13.19 10.76 15.28
N ILE A 88 12.07 10.10 14.95
CA ILE A 88 11.28 9.29 15.87
C ILE A 88 11.51 7.79 15.71
N ASP A 89 12.58 7.40 15.00
CA ASP A 89 13.03 6.02 14.79
C ASP A 89 11.97 5.12 14.14
N VAL A 90 11.24 5.62 13.11
CA VAL A 90 10.37 4.77 12.28
C VAL A 90 11.22 3.70 11.60
N ASP A 91 10.81 2.44 11.67
CA ASP A 91 11.60 1.32 11.15
C ASP A 91 11.74 1.33 9.61
N ALA A 92 10.72 1.80 8.88
CA ALA A 92 10.79 2.03 7.44
C ALA A 92 9.64 2.92 6.93
N VAL A 93 9.84 3.49 5.75
CA VAL A 93 8.78 4.16 4.98
C VAL A 93 8.45 3.40 3.71
N LEU A 94 7.15 3.33 3.38
CA LEU A 94 6.68 2.75 2.11
C LEU A 94 6.52 3.85 1.07
N ILE A 95 7.36 3.85 0.05
CA ILE A 95 7.41 4.88 -1.00
C ILE A 95 7.11 4.26 -2.36
N ALA A 96 6.28 4.92 -3.17
CA ALA A 96 5.96 4.50 -4.54
C ALA A 96 6.58 5.40 -5.61
N ASP A 97 6.75 6.68 -5.31
CA ASP A 97 7.21 7.68 -6.24
C ASP A 97 8.74 7.78 -6.24
N PRO A 98 9.41 7.76 -7.43
CA PRO A 98 10.87 7.88 -7.51
C PRO A 98 11.42 9.21 -7.00
N GLY A 99 10.65 10.32 -7.12
CA GLY A 99 11.04 11.63 -6.62
C GLY A 99 11.08 11.65 -5.10
N ILE A 100 10.04 11.12 -4.44
CA ILE A 100 10.02 10.95 -2.97
C ILE A 100 11.14 10.01 -2.53
N PHE A 101 11.38 8.91 -3.27
CA PHE A 101 12.47 7.97 -2.97
C PHE A 101 13.83 8.67 -2.94
N ARG A 102 14.14 9.43 -3.99
CA ARG A 102 15.37 10.22 -4.09
C ARG A 102 15.46 11.23 -2.95
N LEU A 103 14.39 12.01 -2.73
CA LEU A 103 14.35 13.00 -1.64
C LEU A 103 14.60 12.36 -0.27
N CYS A 104 14.00 11.21 0.00
CA CYS A 104 14.20 10.50 1.28
C CYS A 104 15.68 10.15 1.48
N ARG A 105 16.37 9.67 0.45
CA ARG A 105 17.81 9.40 0.51
C ARG A 105 18.66 10.64 0.76
N GLU A 106 18.21 11.81 0.28
CA GLU A 106 18.92 13.08 0.46
C GLU A 106 18.70 13.67 1.86
N VAL A 107 17.50 13.60 2.42
CA VAL A 107 17.13 14.34 3.64
C VAL A 107 16.99 13.49 4.90
N ALA A 108 16.81 12.16 4.74
CA ALA A 108 16.65 11.18 5.80
C ALA A 108 17.42 9.88 5.43
N PRO A 109 18.77 9.93 5.33
CA PRO A 109 19.57 8.85 4.75
C PRO A 109 19.59 7.55 5.56
N ASN A 110 19.28 7.62 6.87
CA ASN A 110 19.23 6.44 7.73
C ASN A 110 17.83 5.79 7.77
N LEU A 111 16.81 6.43 7.19
CA LEU A 111 15.47 5.88 7.14
C LEU A 111 15.40 4.77 6.09
N SER A 112 14.99 3.57 6.52
CA SER A 112 14.82 2.43 5.62
C SER A 112 13.67 2.67 4.63
N ILE A 113 13.86 2.30 3.37
CA ILE A 113 12.84 2.46 2.32
C ILE A 113 12.36 1.09 1.83
N HIS A 114 11.07 0.86 1.98
CA HIS A 114 10.33 -0.21 1.34
C HIS A 114 9.60 0.33 0.11
N VAL A 115 9.79 -0.28 -1.05
CA VAL A 115 9.08 0.13 -2.26
C VAL A 115 7.63 -0.33 -2.17
N SER A 116 6.70 0.62 -2.22
CA SER A 116 5.27 0.34 -2.10
C SER A 116 4.70 -0.37 -3.35
N THR A 117 3.61 -1.11 -3.17
CA THR A 117 2.92 -1.83 -4.26
C THR A 117 2.49 -0.91 -5.41
N GLN A 118 2.23 0.39 -5.14
CA GLN A 118 1.87 1.36 -6.17
C GLN A 118 3.01 1.70 -7.14
N ALA A 119 4.25 1.33 -6.83
CA ALA A 119 5.36 1.40 -7.77
C ALA A 119 5.24 0.36 -8.90
N ASN A 120 4.25 -0.55 -8.80
CA ASN A 120 3.95 -1.55 -9.82
C ASN A 120 5.12 -2.47 -10.16
N THR A 121 5.79 -3.00 -9.14
CA THR A 121 6.94 -3.89 -9.31
C THR A 121 6.45 -5.31 -9.54
N THR A 122 6.59 -5.81 -10.78
CA THR A 122 6.01 -7.09 -11.24
C THR A 122 7.04 -8.13 -11.66
N ASN A 123 8.33 -7.79 -11.71
CA ASN A 123 9.37 -8.68 -12.24
C ASN A 123 10.72 -8.46 -11.56
N TRP A 124 11.61 -9.46 -11.70
CA TRP A 124 12.93 -9.45 -11.09
C TRP A 124 13.82 -8.27 -11.53
N SER A 125 13.68 -7.78 -12.75
CA SER A 125 14.49 -6.68 -13.26
C SER A 125 14.12 -5.36 -12.58
N ALA A 126 12.81 -5.11 -12.40
CA ALA A 126 12.31 -3.96 -11.64
C ALA A 126 12.71 -4.05 -10.16
N VAL A 127 12.67 -5.24 -9.55
CA VAL A 127 13.16 -5.46 -8.17
C VAL A 127 14.65 -5.14 -8.07
N ARG A 128 15.46 -5.57 -9.05
CA ARG A 128 16.89 -5.27 -9.09
C ARG A 128 17.14 -3.77 -9.19
N PHE A 129 16.42 -3.07 -10.04
CA PHE A 129 16.51 -1.61 -10.14
C PHE A 129 16.30 -0.93 -8.78
N TRP A 130 15.24 -1.30 -8.05
CA TRP A 130 14.98 -0.72 -6.73
C TRP A 130 16.08 -1.06 -5.73
N LYS A 131 16.61 -2.28 -5.78
CA LYS A 131 17.76 -2.69 -4.96
C LYS A 131 19.00 -1.84 -5.23
N GLU A 132 19.30 -1.58 -6.50
CA GLU A 132 20.42 -0.73 -6.92
C GLU A 132 20.21 0.74 -6.50
N CYS A 133 18.97 1.21 -6.45
CA CYS A 133 18.62 2.52 -5.88
C CYS A 133 18.77 2.57 -4.35
N GLY A 134 18.96 1.43 -3.67
CA GLY A 134 19.14 1.35 -2.23
C GLY A 134 17.86 1.06 -1.43
N ALA A 135 16.80 0.54 -2.05
CA ALA A 135 15.67 0.01 -1.31
C ALA A 135 16.07 -1.24 -0.51
N GLU A 136 15.47 -1.42 0.66
CA GLU A 136 15.73 -2.60 1.51
C GLU A 136 14.69 -3.70 1.31
N ARG A 137 13.45 -3.34 0.94
CA ARG A 137 12.36 -4.27 0.66
C ARG A 137 11.54 -3.79 -0.53
N VAL A 138 10.95 -4.74 -1.26
CA VAL A 138 9.99 -4.44 -2.33
C VAL A 138 8.67 -5.14 -2.04
N VAL A 139 7.60 -4.34 -1.94
CA VAL A 139 6.22 -4.85 -1.92
C VAL A 139 5.81 -5.12 -3.36
N LEU A 140 5.68 -6.39 -3.71
CA LEU A 140 5.31 -6.79 -5.06
C LEU A 140 3.89 -6.32 -5.41
N ALA A 141 3.67 -6.05 -6.69
CA ALA A 141 2.33 -5.82 -7.21
C ALA A 141 1.44 -7.05 -6.95
N ARG A 142 0.15 -6.81 -6.69
CA ARG A 142 -0.83 -7.89 -6.41
C ARG A 142 -1.05 -8.82 -7.59
N GLU A 143 -0.68 -8.37 -8.76
CA GLU A 143 -0.78 -9.08 -10.04
C GLU A 143 0.31 -10.15 -10.23
N VAL A 144 1.33 -10.19 -9.36
CA VAL A 144 2.42 -11.17 -9.43
C VAL A 144 1.93 -12.52 -8.92
N PRO A 145 1.96 -13.59 -9.74
CA PRO A 145 1.60 -14.93 -9.30
C PRO A 145 2.62 -15.47 -8.27
N LEU A 146 2.16 -16.26 -7.31
CA LEU A 146 3.04 -16.85 -6.28
C LEU A 146 4.22 -17.64 -6.87
N ARG A 147 4.03 -18.33 -7.99
CA ARG A 147 5.11 -19.06 -8.67
C ARG A 147 6.27 -18.16 -9.07
N ASP A 148 5.98 -16.91 -9.46
CA ASP A 148 6.98 -15.95 -9.95
C ASP A 148 7.72 -15.26 -8.78
N VAL A 149 7.14 -15.23 -7.59
CA VAL A 149 7.76 -14.64 -6.38
C VAL A 149 9.07 -15.35 -6.04
N LYS A 150 9.07 -16.70 -6.12
CA LYS A 150 10.27 -17.50 -5.87
C LYS A 150 11.38 -17.17 -6.87
N ASP A 151 11.06 -17.12 -8.16
CA ASP A 151 12.02 -16.77 -9.22
C ASP A 151 12.59 -15.37 -9.06
N ILE A 152 11.75 -14.40 -8.66
CA ILE A 152 12.18 -13.03 -8.36
C ILE A 152 13.18 -13.04 -7.21
N TYR A 153 12.87 -13.74 -6.13
CA TYR A 153 13.76 -13.83 -4.96
C TYR A 153 15.08 -14.49 -5.32
N GLU A 154 15.07 -15.61 -6.00
CA GLU A 154 16.30 -16.35 -6.39
C GLU A 154 17.23 -15.52 -7.28
N LYS A 155 16.66 -14.65 -8.14
CA LYS A 155 17.44 -13.79 -9.04
C LYS A 155 17.95 -12.50 -8.40
N THR A 156 17.33 -12.05 -7.33
CA THR A 156 17.62 -10.72 -6.75
C THR A 156 18.16 -10.77 -5.34
N HIS A 157 17.83 -11.83 -4.58
CA HIS A 157 18.07 -11.92 -3.14
C HIS A 157 17.63 -10.64 -2.41
N MET A 158 16.53 -10.03 -2.88
CA MET A 158 15.91 -8.87 -2.28
C MET A 158 14.88 -9.31 -1.27
N GLU A 159 14.71 -8.58 -0.17
CA GLU A 159 13.59 -8.83 0.72
C GLU A 159 12.28 -8.47 0.01
N LEU A 160 11.38 -9.43 -0.08
CA LEU A 160 10.10 -9.27 -0.78
C LEU A 160 8.96 -9.31 0.20
N GLU A 161 7.94 -8.50 -0.09
CA GLU A 161 6.68 -8.48 0.64
C GLU A 161 5.53 -8.73 -0.34
N GLY A 162 4.55 -9.52 0.08
CA GLY A 162 3.37 -9.83 -0.73
C GLY A 162 2.10 -9.80 0.10
N PHE A 163 0.99 -9.43 -0.54
CA PHE A 163 -0.32 -9.49 0.08
C PHE A 163 -0.83 -10.92 0.14
N VAL A 164 -1.33 -11.34 1.29
CA VAL A 164 -1.91 -12.67 1.51
C VAL A 164 -3.39 -12.60 1.85
N HIS A 165 -3.88 -11.43 2.27
CA HIS A 165 -5.28 -11.20 2.61
C HIS A 165 -5.66 -9.73 2.41
N GLY A 166 -6.88 -9.47 1.99
CA GLY A 166 -7.48 -8.15 1.89
C GLY A 166 -8.09 -7.83 0.53
N ALA A 167 -8.60 -6.61 0.43
CA ALA A 167 -9.30 -6.13 -0.74
C ALA A 167 -8.37 -5.96 -1.95
N MET A 168 -8.80 -6.50 -3.09
CA MET A 168 -8.15 -6.23 -4.38
C MET A 168 -8.68 -4.94 -4.99
N CYS A 169 -7.77 -4.12 -5.53
CA CYS A 169 -8.13 -2.96 -6.33
C CYS A 169 -8.47 -3.39 -7.75
N ILE A 170 -9.53 -2.79 -8.36
CA ILE A 170 -9.86 -3.00 -9.78
C ILE A 170 -8.75 -2.49 -10.70
N SER A 171 -8.06 -1.44 -10.30
CA SER A 171 -6.99 -0.84 -11.08
C SER A 171 -5.66 -1.51 -10.79
N TYR A 172 -4.87 -1.64 -11.84
CA TYR A 172 -3.53 -2.21 -11.77
C TYR A 172 -2.66 -1.40 -10.80
N SER A 173 -2.18 -2.06 -9.76
CA SER A 173 -1.37 -1.45 -8.68
C SER A 173 -1.98 -0.17 -8.06
N GLY A 174 -3.31 -0.03 -8.09
CA GLY A 174 -4.01 1.05 -7.42
C GLY A 174 -4.01 2.41 -8.15
N ARG A 175 -3.53 2.49 -9.39
CA ARG A 175 -3.58 3.72 -10.21
C ARG A 175 -4.96 3.88 -10.84
N CYS A 176 -5.85 4.61 -10.16
CA CYS A 176 -7.26 4.67 -10.49
C CYS A 176 -7.76 6.11 -10.66
N LEU A 177 -8.57 6.34 -11.68
CA LEU A 177 -9.23 7.63 -11.94
C LEU A 177 -10.75 7.58 -11.66
N LEU A 178 -11.28 6.43 -11.21
CA LEU A 178 -12.73 6.28 -11.04
C LEU A 178 -13.30 7.22 -9.98
N SER A 179 -12.59 7.46 -8.88
CA SER A 179 -13.07 8.40 -7.86
C SER A 179 -13.19 9.81 -8.40
N ASN A 180 -12.19 10.30 -9.13
CA ASN A 180 -12.25 11.61 -9.80
C ASN A 180 -13.43 11.68 -10.77
N TYR A 181 -13.66 10.62 -11.57
CA TYR A 181 -14.73 10.57 -12.53
C TYR A 181 -16.11 10.65 -11.87
N PHE A 182 -16.33 9.91 -10.77
CA PHE A 182 -17.63 9.83 -10.09
C PHE A 182 -17.91 10.98 -9.11
N THR A 183 -16.88 11.60 -8.55
CA THR A 183 -17.04 12.59 -7.47
C THR A 183 -16.54 13.98 -7.81
N GLN A 184 -15.81 14.13 -8.91
CA GLN A 184 -15.17 15.37 -9.41
C GLN A 184 -14.13 16.00 -8.46
N ASP A 185 -14.24 15.76 -7.14
CA ASP A 185 -13.44 16.43 -6.11
C ASP A 185 -12.46 15.48 -5.39
N ARG A 186 -12.52 14.15 -5.65
CA ARG A 186 -11.75 13.17 -4.87
C ARG A 186 -10.76 12.40 -5.74
N ASP A 187 -9.47 12.50 -5.39
CA ASP A 187 -8.40 11.81 -6.10
C ASP A 187 -7.95 10.55 -5.36
N SER A 188 -8.23 9.39 -5.96
CA SER A 188 -7.78 8.10 -5.42
C SER A 188 -6.25 7.95 -5.35
N ASN A 189 -5.52 8.73 -6.15
CA ASN A 189 -4.05 8.72 -6.17
C ASN A 189 -3.44 9.63 -5.08
N HIS A 190 -4.28 10.49 -4.47
CA HIS A 190 -3.96 11.26 -3.27
C HIS A 190 -4.65 10.74 -2.00
N GLY A 191 -5.11 9.50 -2.01
CA GLY A 191 -5.68 8.87 -0.80
C GLY A 191 -7.19 9.00 -0.65
N GLU A 192 -7.89 9.55 -1.62
CA GLU A 192 -9.31 9.90 -1.54
C GLU A 192 -10.23 8.90 -2.26
N CYS A 193 -9.82 7.63 -2.29
CA CYS A 193 -10.58 6.57 -2.95
C CYS A 193 -11.93 6.33 -2.27
N VAL A 194 -13.03 6.54 -3.01
CA VAL A 194 -14.40 6.27 -2.54
C VAL A 194 -14.87 4.85 -2.80
N GLN A 195 -14.01 3.98 -3.34
CA GLN A 195 -14.31 2.58 -3.67
C GLN A 195 -15.51 2.41 -4.61
N CYS A 196 -15.72 3.34 -5.53
CA CYS A 196 -16.83 3.30 -6.48
C CYS A 196 -16.82 2.03 -7.35
N CYS A 197 -15.69 1.38 -7.56
CA CYS A 197 -15.61 0.08 -8.23
C CYS A 197 -16.38 -1.04 -7.51
N ARG A 198 -16.80 -0.83 -6.26
CA ARG A 198 -17.60 -1.78 -5.46
C ARG A 198 -19.09 -1.42 -5.40
N PHE A 199 -19.51 -0.35 -6.08
CA PHE A 199 -20.92 0.00 -6.20
C PHE A 199 -21.63 -0.98 -7.14
N LYS A 200 -22.95 -1.06 -7.00
CA LYS A 200 -23.79 -1.81 -7.94
C LYS A 200 -24.02 -0.98 -9.20
N TYR A 201 -23.76 -1.57 -10.34
CA TYR A 201 -23.92 -0.93 -11.65
C TYR A 201 -24.93 -1.68 -12.51
N SER A 202 -25.55 -0.93 -13.45
CA SER A 202 -26.35 -1.47 -14.53
C SER A 202 -25.93 -0.80 -15.83
N LEU A 203 -25.98 -1.55 -16.92
CA LEU A 203 -25.84 -1.01 -18.26
C LEU A 203 -27.21 -0.47 -18.72
N VAL A 204 -27.17 0.66 -19.40
CA VAL A 204 -28.36 1.26 -20.04
C VAL A 204 -28.05 1.41 -21.53
N GLU A 205 -28.96 0.93 -22.36
CA GLU A 205 -28.89 1.11 -23.81
C GLU A 205 -29.75 2.30 -24.21
N GLU A 206 -29.17 3.27 -24.96
CA GLU A 206 -29.81 4.56 -25.27
C GLU A 206 -31.16 4.42 -25.94
N LYS A 207 -31.35 3.41 -26.81
CA LYS A 207 -32.60 3.19 -27.54
C LYS A 207 -33.67 2.47 -26.71
N ARG A 208 -33.33 2.05 -25.49
CA ARG A 208 -34.25 1.39 -24.55
C ARG A 208 -34.24 2.09 -23.17
N PRO A 209 -34.68 3.35 -23.12
CA PRO A 209 -34.69 4.11 -21.88
C PRO A 209 -35.59 3.44 -20.84
N GLY A 210 -35.10 3.35 -19.60
CA GLY A 210 -35.84 2.71 -18.49
C GLY A 210 -35.58 1.21 -18.32
N GLU A 211 -34.88 0.56 -19.25
CA GLU A 211 -34.42 -0.83 -19.08
C GLU A 211 -32.99 -0.84 -18.49
N TYR A 212 -32.82 -1.58 -17.38
CA TYR A 212 -31.53 -1.69 -16.67
C TYR A 212 -31.03 -3.12 -16.76
N PHE A 213 -29.84 -3.30 -17.38
CA PHE A 213 -29.17 -4.59 -17.48
C PHE A 213 -28.13 -4.69 -16.36
N PRO A 214 -28.34 -5.54 -15.33
CA PRO A 214 -27.42 -5.60 -14.22
C PRO A 214 -26.04 -6.12 -14.65
N VAL A 215 -24.99 -5.52 -14.08
CA VAL A 215 -23.63 -6.02 -14.19
C VAL A 215 -23.40 -6.94 -13.02
N MET A 216 -23.19 -8.23 -13.30
CA MET A 216 -22.98 -9.29 -12.29
C MET A 216 -21.63 -9.95 -12.47
N GLU A 217 -21.14 -10.56 -11.40
CA GLU A 217 -19.93 -11.38 -11.37
C GLU A 217 -20.30 -12.86 -11.44
N ASP A 218 -19.54 -13.67 -12.16
CA ASP A 218 -19.62 -15.13 -12.11
C ASP A 218 -18.30 -15.76 -11.62
N GLU A 219 -18.23 -17.11 -11.59
CA GLU A 219 -17.08 -17.85 -11.08
C GLU A 219 -15.79 -17.67 -11.93
N ARG A 220 -15.88 -17.08 -13.12
CA ARG A 220 -14.78 -16.95 -14.08
C ARG A 220 -14.07 -15.61 -14.01
N GLY A 221 -14.62 -14.64 -13.34
CA GLY A 221 -13.97 -13.34 -13.22
C GLY A 221 -14.89 -12.18 -12.96
N THR A 222 -14.26 -11.05 -12.86
CA THR A 222 -14.87 -9.75 -12.57
C THR A 222 -15.32 -9.09 -13.85
N TYR A 223 -16.53 -8.63 -13.82
CA TYR A 223 -17.07 -7.84 -14.88
C TYR A 223 -16.96 -6.37 -14.52
N ILE A 224 -16.46 -5.64 -15.44
CA ILE A 224 -16.27 -4.20 -15.59
C ILE A 224 -15.91 -3.42 -14.34
N MET A 225 -16.51 -3.60 -13.16
CA MET A 225 -16.27 -2.76 -11.99
C MET A 225 -16.31 -3.51 -10.66
N ASN A 226 -15.95 -4.77 -10.64
CA ASN A 226 -15.92 -5.55 -9.42
C ASN A 226 -14.51 -6.07 -9.11
N SER A 227 -14.12 -6.12 -7.86
CA SER A 227 -12.86 -6.69 -7.42
C SER A 227 -13.09 -7.74 -6.35
N LYS A 228 -12.45 -8.90 -6.49
CA LYS A 228 -12.46 -9.95 -5.46
C LYS A 228 -11.50 -9.61 -4.33
N ASP A 229 -11.86 -10.03 -3.14
CA ASP A 229 -10.96 -9.98 -2.02
C ASP A 229 -9.96 -11.14 -2.11
N MET A 230 -8.70 -10.86 -1.78
CA MET A 230 -7.65 -11.85 -1.77
C MET A 230 -7.69 -12.63 -0.46
N CYS A 231 -7.60 -13.97 -0.54
CA CYS A 231 -7.41 -14.82 0.61
C CYS A 231 -6.45 -15.97 0.25
N LEU A 232 -5.21 -15.89 0.68
CA LEU A 232 -4.17 -16.89 0.43
C LEU A 232 -3.80 -17.67 1.71
N ILE A 233 -4.66 -17.66 2.74
CA ILE A 233 -4.39 -18.30 4.04
C ILE A 233 -4.03 -19.78 3.87
N GLY A 234 -4.68 -20.50 2.92
CA GLY A 234 -4.37 -21.90 2.62
C GLY A 234 -2.99 -22.17 2.01
N HIS A 235 -2.26 -21.13 1.59
CA HIS A 235 -0.95 -21.23 0.95
C HIS A 235 0.21 -20.76 1.85
N PHE A 236 -0.05 -20.50 3.12
CA PHE A 236 0.96 -19.96 4.05
C PHE A 236 2.15 -20.91 4.33
N GLN A 237 2.05 -22.18 3.91
CA GLN A 237 3.12 -23.18 4.10
C GLN A 237 3.89 -23.47 2.79
N ALA A 238 3.55 -22.80 1.71
CA ALA A 238 4.22 -22.91 0.42
C ALA A 238 5.27 -21.79 0.27
#